data_ac050bcc4db59ce8b79da2b1c80e4538
#
_entry.id   ac050bcc4db59ce8b79da2b1c80e4538
#
_cell.length_a   1.000
_cell.length_b   1.000
_cell.length_c   1.000
_cell.angle_alpha   90.00
_cell.angle_beta   90.00
_cell.angle_gamma   90.00
#
_symmetry.space_group_name_H-M   'P 1'
#
loop_
_entity.id
_entity.type
_entity.pdbx_description
1 polymer ?
#
loop_
_entity_poly.entity_id
_entity_poly.type
_entity_poly.pdbx_seq_one_letter_code
_entity_poly.pdbx_strand_id
1 'polypeptide(L)'
;MTLRTSLALALAATLAACSQAEEGAAVAPTPAEADPPASSAAPATAPDRSGEAPPLSVYVGKHPTEPVQGVTFFQHPDVRAAMVASGVDRDIQKSIVFDGNVVGVVTETRGRLLLHGYDPAGAGSTNWAILMIPDGSKAAVCYSTGIVGYEKGADWYFEGDVAFTLYTPCPSEEGDMESLSNWPIGPIPG
;
A
#
# COMPACT_ATOMS: atom_id res chain seq x y z
N MET A 1 37.68 20.80 37.90
CA MET A 1 38.89 21.32 37.26
C MET A 1 38.96 20.71 35.87
N THR A 2 38.93 21.58 34.87
CA THR A 2 39.49 21.46 33.51
C THR A 2 38.89 20.39 32.60
N LEU A 3 38.54 20.59 31.32
CA LEU A 3 38.85 21.64 30.35
C LEU A 3 37.82 21.53 29.20
N ARG A 4 37.31 22.66 28.78
CA ARG A 4 36.50 22.83 27.57
C ARG A 4 37.42 22.76 26.35
N THR A 5 36.97 22.07 25.30
CA THR A 5 37.52 22.29 23.98
C THR A 5 36.38 22.38 22.94
N SER A 6 36.10 23.61 22.56
CA SER A 6 35.23 23.93 21.41
C SER A 6 36.06 23.73 20.13
N LEU A 7 35.48 23.01 19.16
CA LEU A 7 36.00 23.01 17.79
C LEU A 7 34.91 23.46 16.84
N ALA A 8 34.98 24.72 16.42
CA ALA A 8 34.19 25.30 15.35
C ALA A 8 34.82 24.93 14.01
N LEU A 9 34.10 24.31 13.11
CA LEU A 9 34.52 24.14 11.73
C LEU A 9 33.50 24.84 10.83
N ALA A 10 33.92 25.99 10.29
CA ALA A 10 33.21 26.72 9.24
C ALA A 10 33.55 26.06 7.90
N LEU A 11 32.55 25.71 7.10
CA LEU A 11 32.74 25.31 5.72
C LEU A 11 31.94 26.26 4.81
N ALA A 12 32.66 26.96 3.96
CA ALA A 12 32.21 27.98 3.04
C ALA A 12 31.48 27.36 1.84
N ALA A 13 30.42 28.05 1.41
CA ALA A 13 29.67 27.79 0.20
C ALA A 13 30.43 28.28 -1.04
N THR A 14 30.45 27.49 -2.12
CA THR A 14 30.71 27.96 -3.46
C THR A 14 29.55 27.64 -4.37
N LEU A 15 28.84 28.69 -4.74
CA LEU A 15 27.89 28.74 -5.84
C LEU A 15 28.65 28.74 -7.18
N ALA A 16 28.37 27.81 -8.07
CA ALA A 16 28.70 27.91 -9.48
C ALA A 16 27.40 27.90 -10.29
N ALA A 17 27.06 29.08 -10.80
CA ALA A 17 26.05 29.28 -11.82
C ALA A 17 26.66 28.93 -13.19
N CYS A 18 26.04 28.03 -13.95
CA CYS A 18 26.20 27.90 -15.38
C CYS A 18 24.86 28.16 -16.06
N SER A 19 24.78 29.37 -16.61
CA SER A 19 23.81 29.78 -17.61
C SER A 19 24.37 29.39 -18.97
N GLN A 20 23.65 28.58 -19.75
CA GLN A 20 23.82 28.50 -21.20
C GLN A 20 22.46 28.62 -21.85
N ALA A 21 22.30 29.78 -22.50
CA ALA A 21 21.31 30.00 -23.54
C ALA A 21 21.88 29.44 -24.85
N GLU A 22 21.15 28.59 -25.51
CA GLU A 22 21.34 28.27 -26.91
C GLU A 22 20.11 28.61 -27.73
N GLU A 23 20.39 29.44 -28.63
CA GLU A 23 19.61 30.16 -29.63
C GLU A 23 19.08 29.21 -30.71
N GLY A 24 17.91 29.52 -31.19
CA GLY A 24 17.10 28.82 -32.14
C GLY A 24 17.72 28.32 -33.42
N ALA A 25 17.16 27.24 -33.89
CA ALA A 25 17.13 26.87 -35.28
C ALA A 25 15.69 26.52 -35.67
N ALA A 26 15.13 27.38 -36.51
CA ALA A 26 13.88 27.17 -37.19
C ALA A 26 14.01 25.97 -38.14
N VAL A 27 13.21 24.92 -37.92
CA VAL A 27 13.09 23.81 -38.85
C VAL A 27 11.75 23.96 -39.61
N ALA A 28 11.88 23.96 -40.94
CA ALA A 28 10.79 24.05 -41.89
C ALA A 28 9.77 22.90 -41.75
N PRO A 29 8.50 23.11 -42.13
CA PRO A 29 7.46 22.08 -42.05
C PRO A 29 7.68 21.00 -43.11
N THR A 30 7.79 19.77 -42.67
CA THR A 30 7.76 18.56 -43.51
C THR A 30 6.32 18.26 -43.92
N PRO A 31 6.08 17.78 -45.14
CA PRO A 31 4.74 17.49 -45.63
C PRO A 31 4.07 16.35 -44.85
N ALA A 32 2.78 16.50 -44.67
CA ALA A 32 1.89 15.53 -44.03
C ALA A 32 1.98 14.16 -44.71
N GLU A 33 2.42 13.17 -43.93
CA GLU A 33 2.36 11.76 -44.28
C GLU A 33 0.96 11.24 -43.93
N ALA A 34 0.34 10.56 -44.91
CA ALA A 34 -1.03 10.11 -44.85
C ALA A 34 -1.27 9.12 -43.73
N ASP A 35 -2.37 9.31 -42.98
CA ASP A 35 -2.88 8.42 -41.96
C ASP A 35 -3.03 6.97 -42.48
N PRO A 36 -2.48 5.97 -41.77
CA PRO A 36 -2.84 4.57 -42.04
C PRO A 36 -4.31 4.33 -41.63
N PRO A 37 -5.04 3.45 -42.38
CA PRO A 37 -6.45 3.20 -42.10
C PRO A 37 -6.65 2.69 -40.67
N ALA A 38 -7.60 3.30 -39.99
CA ALA A 38 -8.03 2.93 -38.65
C ALA A 38 -8.32 1.43 -38.57
N SER A 39 -7.48 0.69 -37.87
CA SER A 39 -7.72 -0.70 -37.52
C SER A 39 -8.97 -0.73 -36.67
N SER A 40 -10.03 -1.32 -37.22
CA SER A 40 -11.30 -1.56 -36.53
C SER A 40 -11.01 -2.48 -35.35
N ALA A 41 -10.78 -1.90 -34.17
CA ALA A 41 -10.71 -2.65 -32.94
C ALA A 41 -12.05 -3.36 -32.76
N ALA A 42 -12.02 -4.68 -32.68
CA ALA A 42 -13.17 -5.48 -32.29
C ALA A 42 -13.75 -4.91 -30.97
N PRO A 43 -15.08 -4.81 -30.83
CA PRO A 43 -15.67 -4.31 -29.60
C PRO A 43 -15.18 -5.17 -28.43
N ALA A 44 -14.45 -4.54 -27.49
CA ALA A 44 -14.11 -5.18 -26.23
C ALA A 44 -15.44 -5.62 -25.62
N THR A 45 -15.61 -6.92 -25.41
CA THR A 45 -16.75 -7.50 -24.71
C THR A 45 -16.84 -6.79 -23.36
N ALA A 46 -17.90 -5.98 -23.20
CA ALA A 46 -18.15 -5.32 -21.93
C ALA A 46 -18.20 -6.40 -20.83
N PRO A 47 -17.55 -6.19 -19.67
CA PRO A 47 -17.61 -7.15 -18.58
C PRO A 47 -19.07 -7.36 -18.20
N ASP A 48 -19.45 -8.63 -18.11
CA ASP A 48 -20.78 -9.06 -17.69
C ASP A 48 -21.02 -8.49 -16.29
N ARG A 49 -21.87 -7.48 -16.20
CA ARG A 49 -22.25 -6.85 -14.93
C ARG A 49 -23.35 -7.67 -14.26
N SER A 50 -23.04 -8.89 -13.91
CA SER A 50 -23.73 -9.55 -12.81
C SER A 50 -23.21 -8.85 -11.53
N GLY A 51 -24.06 -8.03 -10.91
CA GLY A 51 -23.64 -6.99 -9.97
C GLY A 51 -23.14 -7.47 -8.61
N GLU A 52 -22.60 -8.65 -8.48
CA GLU A 52 -22.05 -9.20 -7.26
C GLU A 52 -20.52 -9.37 -7.40
N ALA A 53 -19.77 -8.77 -6.47
CA ALA A 53 -18.33 -8.95 -6.41
C ALA A 53 -17.99 -10.42 -6.09
N PRO A 54 -16.87 -10.96 -6.61
CA PRO A 54 -16.50 -12.36 -6.34
C PRO A 54 -16.19 -12.56 -4.85
N PRO A 55 -16.34 -13.79 -4.31
CA PRO A 55 -15.96 -14.05 -2.91
C PRO A 55 -14.51 -13.70 -2.64
N LEU A 56 -14.20 -13.14 -1.47
CA LEU A 56 -12.84 -12.72 -1.12
C LEU A 56 -11.82 -13.88 -1.09
N SER A 57 -12.27 -15.10 -0.81
CA SER A 57 -11.43 -16.30 -0.82
C SER A 57 -10.77 -16.60 -2.17
N VAL A 58 -11.35 -16.12 -3.28
CA VAL A 58 -10.76 -16.35 -4.62
C VAL A 58 -9.48 -15.54 -4.87
N TYR A 59 -9.18 -14.57 -4.01
CA TYR A 59 -7.94 -13.79 -4.08
C TYR A 59 -6.76 -14.45 -3.37
N VAL A 60 -6.97 -15.52 -2.62
CA VAL A 60 -5.89 -16.26 -1.95
C VAL A 60 -4.87 -16.75 -2.99
N GLY A 61 -3.61 -16.45 -2.75
CA GLY A 61 -2.50 -16.73 -3.67
C GLY A 61 -2.33 -15.72 -4.81
N LYS A 62 -3.18 -14.70 -4.90
CA LYS A 62 -3.12 -13.68 -5.95
C LYS A 62 -2.50 -12.38 -5.44
N HIS A 63 -1.85 -11.67 -6.36
CA HIS A 63 -1.44 -10.30 -6.09
C HIS A 63 -2.68 -9.39 -5.99
N PRO A 64 -2.76 -8.43 -5.05
CA PRO A 64 -3.98 -7.65 -4.80
C PRO A 64 -4.41 -6.74 -5.96
N THR A 65 -3.52 -6.51 -6.93
CA THR A 65 -3.83 -5.78 -8.17
C THR A 65 -4.25 -6.70 -9.32
N GLU A 66 -4.16 -8.02 -9.15
CA GLU A 66 -4.64 -8.98 -10.13
C GLU A 66 -6.18 -9.01 -10.11
N PRO A 67 -6.87 -8.69 -11.22
CA PRO A 67 -8.32 -8.66 -11.21
C PRO A 67 -8.90 -10.08 -11.27
N VAL A 68 -9.91 -10.34 -10.46
CA VAL A 68 -10.77 -11.51 -10.54
C VAL A 68 -12.17 -11.04 -10.95
N GLN A 69 -12.68 -11.55 -12.04
CA GLN A 69 -13.95 -11.09 -12.64
C GLN A 69 -14.01 -9.56 -12.83
N GLY A 70 -12.85 -8.95 -13.15
CA GLY A 70 -12.75 -7.51 -13.39
C GLY A 70 -12.60 -6.64 -12.13
N VAL A 71 -12.55 -7.23 -10.94
CA VAL A 71 -12.39 -6.54 -9.65
C VAL A 71 -11.05 -6.93 -9.02
N THR A 72 -10.22 -5.97 -8.62
CA THR A 72 -9.00 -6.23 -7.83
C THR A 72 -9.34 -6.33 -6.35
N PHE A 73 -8.45 -6.92 -5.54
CA PHE A 73 -8.67 -7.02 -4.09
C PHE A 73 -8.92 -5.64 -3.45
N PHE A 74 -8.09 -4.65 -3.77
CA PHE A 74 -8.27 -3.29 -3.25
C PHE A 74 -9.52 -2.56 -3.76
N GLN A 75 -10.07 -2.98 -4.91
CA GLN A 75 -11.30 -2.42 -5.45
C GLN A 75 -12.56 -3.16 -4.96
N HIS A 76 -12.38 -4.30 -4.31
CA HIS A 76 -13.49 -5.08 -3.79
C HIS A 76 -14.33 -4.26 -2.80
N PRO A 77 -15.66 -4.20 -2.94
CA PRO A 77 -16.51 -3.37 -2.10
C PRO A 77 -16.37 -3.71 -0.61
N ASP A 78 -16.30 -4.99 -0.26
CA ASP A 78 -16.17 -5.41 1.13
C ASP A 78 -14.81 -5.06 1.73
N VAL A 79 -13.72 -5.15 0.96
CA VAL A 79 -12.39 -4.71 1.40
C VAL A 79 -12.41 -3.22 1.71
N ARG A 80 -12.98 -2.42 0.81
CA ARG A 80 -13.08 -0.97 1.02
C ARG A 80 -13.97 -0.61 2.20
N ALA A 81 -15.11 -1.26 2.32
CA ALA A 81 -16.03 -1.06 3.44
C ALA A 81 -15.37 -1.43 4.77
N ALA A 82 -14.70 -2.58 4.83
CA ALA A 82 -14.01 -3.06 6.02
C ALA A 82 -12.82 -2.17 6.43
N MET A 83 -12.04 -1.66 5.45
CA MET A 83 -11.00 -0.67 5.73
C MET A 83 -11.57 0.64 6.32
N VAL A 84 -12.68 1.13 5.79
CA VAL A 84 -13.36 2.29 6.36
C VAL A 84 -13.88 1.99 7.77
N ALA A 85 -14.52 0.84 7.97
CA ALA A 85 -15.07 0.43 9.26
C ALA A 85 -14.00 0.18 10.34
N SER A 86 -12.76 -0.14 9.95
CA SER A 86 -11.65 -0.27 10.90
C SER A 86 -11.27 1.04 11.58
N GLY A 87 -11.63 2.19 10.99
CA GLY A 87 -11.30 3.51 11.51
C GLY A 87 -9.96 4.06 11.06
N VAL A 88 -9.23 3.33 10.19
CA VAL A 88 -8.00 3.85 9.62
C VAL A 88 -8.27 5.10 8.79
N ASP A 89 -7.47 6.16 8.99
CA ASP A 89 -7.70 7.41 8.31
C ASP A 89 -7.42 7.33 6.79
N ARG A 90 -7.92 8.34 6.07
CA ARG A 90 -7.85 8.35 4.59
C ARG A 90 -6.44 8.44 4.03
N ASP A 91 -5.52 9.05 4.75
CA ASP A 91 -4.16 9.21 4.26
C ASP A 91 -3.39 7.89 4.42
N ILE A 92 -3.63 7.16 5.50
CA ILE A 92 -3.15 5.78 5.65
C ILE A 92 -3.77 4.87 4.58
N GLN A 93 -5.08 4.96 4.33
CA GLN A 93 -5.72 4.19 3.27
C GLN A 93 -5.08 4.44 1.89
N LYS A 94 -4.79 5.70 1.55
CA LYS A 94 -4.08 6.06 0.31
C LYS A 94 -2.66 5.51 0.27
N SER A 95 -1.96 5.57 1.42
CA SER A 95 -0.62 5.01 1.55
C SER A 95 -0.59 3.50 1.30
N ILE A 96 -1.57 2.76 1.83
CA ILE A 96 -1.69 1.30 1.66
C ILE A 96 -1.90 0.92 0.19
N VAL A 97 -2.76 1.63 -0.54
CA VAL A 97 -3.10 1.32 -1.94
C VAL A 97 -2.19 2.00 -2.97
N PHE A 98 -1.10 2.62 -2.53
CA PHE A 98 -0.17 3.33 -3.40
C PHE A 98 0.60 2.36 -4.30
N ASP A 99 0.61 2.60 -5.62
CA ASP A 99 1.23 1.72 -6.63
C ASP A 99 2.76 1.55 -6.45
N GLY A 100 3.42 2.45 -5.72
CA GLY A 100 4.84 2.37 -5.41
C GLY A 100 5.20 1.37 -4.31
N ASN A 101 4.22 0.82 -3.60
CA ASN A 101 4.47 -0.15 -2.54
C ASN A 101 4.90 -1.51 -3.10
N VAL A 102 5.73 -2.20 -2.34
CA VAL A 102 5.93 -3.65 -2.50
C VAL A 102 4.85 -4.36 -1.70
N VAL A 103 4.05 -5.17 -2.37
CA VAL A 103 2.89 -5.84 -1.77
C VAL A 103 3.00 -7.34 -2.00
N GLY A 104 2.71 -8.12 -0.96
CA GLY A 104 2.65 -9.58 -1.04
C GLY A 104 1.38 -10.07 -1.74
N VAL A 105 1.27 -11.38 -1.91
CA VAL A 105 0.02 -12.02 -2.32
C VAL A 105 -0.95 -12.06 -1.13
N VAL A 106 -2.24 -12.13 -1.40
CA VAL A 106 -3.25 -12.41 -0.37
C VAL A 106 -3.03 -13.83 0.13
N THR A 107 -2.85 -13.99 1.44
CA THR A 107 -2.71 -15.30 2.07
C THR A 107 -3.91 -15.60 2.97
N GLU A 108 -4.17 -16.87 3.20
CA GLU A 108 -5.10 -17.29 4.24
C GLU A 108 -4.30 -17.81 5.43
N THR A 109 -4.58 -17.28 6.59
CA THR A 109 -3.95 -17.68 7.83
C THR A 109 -4.99 -17.83 8.93
N ARG A 110 -5.13 -19.04 9.46
CA ARG A 110 -6.06 -19.36 10.55
C ARG A 110 -7.50 -18.88 10.27
N GLY A 111 -8.00 -19.15 9.05
CA GLY A 111 -9.35 -18.77 8.63
C GLY A 111 -9.57 -17.28 8.40
N ARG A 112 -8.49 -16.51 8.25
CA ARG A 112 -8.50 -15.07 7.93
C ARG A 112 -7.64 -14.79 6.73
N LEU A 113 -7.99 -13.75 5.99
CA LEU A 113 -7.16 -13.24 4.91
C LEU A 113 -6.13 -12.27 5.49
N LEU A 114 -4.88 -12.42 5.08
CA LEU A 114 -3.78 -11.51 5.39
C LEU A 114 -3.21 -10.99 4.10
N LEU A 115 -3.12 -9.67 4.00
CA LEU A 115 -2.38 -8.96 2.97
C LEU A 115 -1.40 -8.02 3.65
N HIS A 116 -0.14 -8.01 3.22
CA HIS A 116 0.88 -7.10 3.75
C HIS A 116 1.61 -6.37 2.63
N GLY A 117 2.24 -5.27 3.00
CA GLY A 117 3.10 -4.51 2.11
C GLY A 117 3.95 -3.50 2.86
N TYR A 118 4.85 -2.87 2.12
CA TYR A 118 5.73 -1.83 2.66
C TYR A 118 6.12 -0.81 1.60
N ASP A 119 6.49 0.39 2.06
CA ASP A 119 7.05 1.42 1.23
C ASP A 119 8.57 1.20 1.05
N PRO A 120 9.05 0.88 -0.15
CA PRO A 120 10.47 0.68 -0.41
C PRO A 120 11.31 1.96 -0.24
N ALA A 121 10.73 3.15 -0.42
CA ALA A 121 11.42 4.42 -0.21
C ALA A 121 11.76 4.66 1.27
N GLY A 122 10.96 4.13 2.18
CA GLY A 122 11.20 4.14 3.63
C GLY A 122 12.11 3.00 4.11
N ALA A 123 12.82 2.29 3.22
CA ALA A 123 13.63 1.10 3.54
C ALA A 123 12.86 0.05 4.38
N GLY A 124 11.55 -0.07 4.14
CA GLY A 124 10.67 -1.01 4.84
C GLY A 124 10.28 -0.57 6.26
N SER A 125 10.71 0.61 6.71
CA SER A 125 10.27 1.15 8.01
C SER A 125 8.76 1.46 8.01
N THR A 126 8.24 1.96 6.88
CA THR A 126 6.80 2.08 6.68
C THR A 126 6.28 0.77 6.11
N ASN A 127 5.49 0.07 6.89
CA ASN A 127 4.88 -1.20 6.51
C ASN A 127 3.45 -1.29 7.04
N TRP A 128 2.67 -2.18 6.46
CA TRP A 128 1.27 -2.32 6.77
C TRP A 128 0.76 -3.75 6.56
N ALA A 129 -0.34 -4.07 7.19
CA ALA A 129 -1.08 -5.31 6.95
C ALA A 129 -2.58 -5.07 7.05
N ILE A 130 -3.33 -5.82 6.27
CA ILE A 130 -4.79 -5.94 6.37
C ILE A 130 -5.09 -7.37 6.76
N LEU A 131 -5.77 -7.53 7.88
CA LEU A 131 -6.27 -8.81 8.38
C LEU A 131 -7.80 -8.75 8.34
N MET A 132 -8.44 -9.68 7.65
CA MET A 132 -9.90 -9.65 7.52
C MET A 132 -10.54 -11.03 7.50
N ILE A 133 -11.81 -11.10 7.87
CA ILE A 133 -12.62 -12.31 7.74
C ILE A 133 -12.95 -12.52 6.25
N PRO A 134 -12.92 -13.77 5.75
CA PRO A 134 -13.16 -14.04 4.32
C PRO A 134 -14.54 -13.62 3.81
N ASP A 135 -15.53 -13.41 4.68
CA ASP A 135 -16.86 -12.89 4.32
C ASP A 135 -16.90 -11.35 4.22
N GLY A 136 -15.79 -10.66 4.50
CA GLY A 136 -15.69 -9.21 4.42
C GLY A 136 -16.33 -8.47 5.61
N SER A 137 -16.91 -9.15 6.58
CA SER A 137 -17.68 -8.52 7.67
C SER A 137 -16.82 -7.67 8.61
N LYS A 138 -15.54 -8.02 8.77
CA LYS A 138 -14.62 -7.33 9.66
C LYS A 138 -13.20 -7.31 9.09
N ALA A 139 -12.49 -6.20 9.36
CA ALA A 139 -11.06 -6.11 9.12
C ALA A 139 -10.37 -5.37 10.26
N ALA A 140 -9.11 -5.69 10.45
CA ALA A 140 -8.15 -4.88 11.19
C ALA A 140 -7.05 -4.42 10.25
N VAL A 141 -6.64 -3.18 10.38
CA VAL A 141 -5.55 -2.59 9.61
C VAL A 141 -4.41 -2.29 10.55
N CYS A 142 -3.24 -2.83 10.24
CA CYS A 142 -1.99 -2.50 10.90
C CYS A 142 -1.25 -1.48 10.05
N TYR A 143 -0.71 -0.43 10.67
CA TYR A 143 0.14 0.54 9.99
C TYR A 143 1.30 0.97 10.87
N SER A 144 2.50 0.91 10.34
CA SER A 144 3.73 1.30 11.02
C SER A 144 4.51 2.29 10.17
N THR A 145 5.05 3.32 10.81
CA THR A 145 6.02 4.24 10.21
C THR A 145 7.44 3.98 10.69
N GLY A 146 7.67 2.79 11.21
CA GLY A 146 8.94 2.35 11.76
C GLY A 146 8.96 2.35 13.28
N ILE A 147 9.91 1.60 13.82
CA ILE A 147 10.16 1.49 15.25
C ILE A 147 11.47 2.17 15.54
N VAL A 148 11.45 3.26 16.30
CA VAL A 148 12.64 3.99 16.74
C VAL A 148 12.69 3.96 18.27
N GLY A 149 13.49 3.07 18.79
CA GLY A 149 13.51 2.81 20.24
C GLY A 149 12.16 2.21 20.69
N TYR A 150 11.53 2.85 21.68
CA TYR A 150 10.20 2.46 22.18
C TYR A 150 9.14 3.54 21.91
N GLU A 151 9.44 4.50 21.04
CA GLU A 151 8.56 5.66 20.82
C GLU A 151 7.57 5.46 19.67
N LYS A 152 7.84 4.51 18.79
CA LYS A 152 6.99 4.20 17.64
C LYS A 152 6.79 2.70 17.53
N GLY A 153 5.69 2.31 16.91
CA GLY A 153 5.33 0.92 16.69
C GLY A 153 4.34 0.80 15.54
N ALA A 154 3.67 -0.31 15.51
CA ALA A 154 2.58 -0.57 14.58
C ALA A 154 1.25 -0.31 15.28
N ASP A 155 0.49 0.63 14.76
CA ASP A 155 -0.86 0.91 15.23
C ASP A 155 -1.85 -0.05 14.56
N TRP A 156 -2.73 -0.60 15.35
CA TRP A 156 -3.81 -1.46 14.90
C TRP A 156 -5.14 -0.75 15.00
N TYR A 157 -5.80 -0.62 13.86
CA TYR A 157 -7.09 0.01 13.70
C TYR A 157 -8.18 -1.05 13.60
N PHE A 158 -9.18 -0.96 14.46
CA PHE A 158 -10.28 -1.91 14.51
C PHE A 158 -11.54 -1.27 15.11
N GLU A 159 -12.69 -1.50 14.48
CA GLU A 159 -14.00 -0.99 14.95
C GLU A 159 -14.06 0.53 15.14
N GLY A 160 -13.35 1.27 14.31
CA GLY A 160 -13.46 2.72 14.24
C GLY A 160 -12.39 3.50 14.98
N ASP A 161 -11.43 2.83 15.62
CA ASP A 161 -10.38 3.49 16.41
C ASP A 161 -9.06 2.70 16.41
N VAL A 162 -8.00 3.32 16.94
CA VAL A 162 -6.75 2.62 17.29
C VAL A 162 -7.02 1.74 18.50
N ALA A 163 -7.05 0.44 18.29
CA ALA A 163 -7.30 -0.51 19.36
C ALA A 163 -6.08 -0.69 20.27
N PHE A 164 -4.87 -0.73 19.67
CA PHE A 164 -3.59 -0.77 20.41
C PHE A 164 -2.40 -0.51 19.48
N THR A 165 -1.25 -0.28 20.09
CA THR A 165 0.06 -0.15 19.42
C THR A 165 0.98 -1.26 19.89
N LEU A 166 1.61 -1.97 18.96
CA LEU A 166 2.65 -2.96 19.25
C LEU A 166 4.02 -2.45 18.82
N TYR A 167 5.05 -2.80 19.59
CA TYR A 167 6.45 -2.48 19.27
C TYR A 167 7.07 -3.55 18.35
N THR A 168 6.29 -4.02 17.40
CA THR A 168 6.70 -4.94 16.34
C THR A 168 6.22 -4.38 14.99
N PRO A 169 6.87 -4.73 13.86
CA PRO A 169 6.31 -4.41 12.55
C PRO A 169 4.93 -5.04 12.36
N CYS A 170 4.19 -4.56 11.37
CA CYS A 170 2.97 -5.24 10.96
C CYS A 170 3.29 -6.65 10.44
N PRO A 171 2.40 -7.62 10.66
CA PRO A 171 2.64 -9.00 10.30
C PRO A 171 2.76 -9.18 8.78
N SER A 172 3.68 -10.02 8.34
CA SER A 172 3.90 -10.38 6.95
C SER A 172 3.59 -11.85 6.65
N GLU A 173 3.52 -12.69 7.66
CA GLU A 173 3.28 -14.12 7.55
C GLU A 173 2.54 -14.70 8.76
N GLU A 174 2.18 -15.96 8.70
CA GLU A 174 1.43 -16.63 9.77
C GLU A 174 2.14 -16.63 11.12
N GLY A 175 3.48 -16.81 11.11
CA GLY A 175 4.29 -16.82 12.34
C GLY A 175 4.17 -15.52 13.14
N ASP A 176 4.10 -14.40 12.45
CA ASP A 176 3.92 -13.06 13.06
C ASP A 176 2.55 -12.92 13.74
N MET A 177 1.59 -13.76 13.37
CA MET A 177 0.21 -13.72 13.86
C MET A 177 -0.03 -14.54 15.13
N GLU A 178 0.96 -15.24 15.65
CA GLU A 178 0.76 -16.17 16.76
C GLU A 178 0.22 -15.47 18.01
N SER A 179 0.77 -14.30 18.33
CA SER A 179 0.31 -13.47 19.46
C SER A 179 -1.08 -12.85 19.27
N LEU A 180 -1.55 -12.83 18.03
CA LEU A 180 -2.83 -12.24 17.63
C LEU A 180 -3.87 -13.29 17.22
N SER A 181 -3.69 -14.55 17.63
CA SER A 181 -4.50 -15.69 17.14
C SER A 181 -6.01 -15.51 17.27
N ASN A 182 -6.46 -14.78 18.29
CA ASN A 182 -7.89 -14.53 18.54
C ASN A 182 -8.29 -13.06 18.36
N TRP A 183 -7.37 -12.21 17.98
CA TRP A 183 -7.60 -10.77 17.82
C TRP A 183 -7.22 -10.32 16.41
N PRO A 184 -7.80 -9.24 15.91
CA PRO A 184 -8.91 -8.43 16.47
C PRO A 184 -10.31 -8.92 16.07
N ILE A 185 -10.42 -9.89 15.20
CA ILE A 185 -11.67 -10.24 14.52
C ILE A 185 -12.35 -11.49 15.09
N GLY A 186 -12.03 -11.76 16.36
CA GLY A 186 -12.67 -12.83 17.13
C GLY A 186 -11.99 -14.19 16.99
N PRO A 187 -12.48 -15.19 17.71
CA PRO A 187 -11.94 -16.54 17.65
C PRO A 187 -12.13 -17.12 16.25
N ILE A 188 -11.13 -17.85 15.80
CA ILE A 188 -11.23 -18.61 14.56
C ILE A 188 -12.21 -19.75 14.81
N PRO A 189 -13.24 -19.94 13.97
CA PRO A 189 -14.06 -21.12 14.03
C PRO A 189 -13.18 -22.37 13.89
N GLY A 190 -13.22 -23.25 14.89
CA GLY A 190 -12.50 -24.53 14.87
C GLY A 190 -13.19 -25.57 14.00
#